data_678ddbed1f71c28678817ecd4df3e8b5
#
_entry.id   678ddbed1f71c28678817ecd4df3e8b5
#
_cell.length_a   1.000
_cell.length_b   1.000
_cell.length_c   1.000
_cell.angle_alpha   90.00
_cell.angle_beta   90.00
_cell.angle_gamma   90.00
#
_symmetry.space_group_name_H-M   'P 1'
#
loop_
_entity.id
_entity.type
_entity.pdbx_description
1 polymer ?
#
loop_
_entity_poly.entity_id
_entity_poly.type
_entity_poly.pdbx_seq_one_letter_code
_entity_poly.pdbx_strand_id
1 'polypeptide(L)'
;MNINIILLIIQTLIGSQTFTLQNGDLLFQDSDCGEFCDAIEKVTEGYEGANLSHIGMVILSKGGPQVIEATTKGVVMTDLKTFLSRSNDKNGDSKVIVGRVNETHSELIPDAVQYAQSLLGKKYDHVFDIKNNTYYCSELIYESFKYANGGKELFQLYPMTFIDPETKETFRIWSNYYNELGKSIPEGKLGLNPGGISLSSKISIVHMYGMPSGMVKE
;
A
#
# COMPACT_ATOMS: atom_id res chain seq x y z
N MET A 1 -28.02 -63.70 -9.10
CA MET A 1 -28.38 -62.54 -8.26
C MET A 1 -27.24 -61.51 -8.45
N ASN A 2 -27.40 -60.60 -9.42
CA ASN A 2 -26.37 -59.64 -9.76
C ASN A 2 -26.61 -58.35 -9.00
N ILE A 3 -25.69 -58.01 -8.11
CA ILE A 3 -25.71 -56.76 -7.33
C ILE A 3 -24.98 -55.71 -8.15
N ASN A 4 -25.72 -54.78 -8.77
CA ASN A 4 -25.17 -53.57 -9.40
C ASN A 4 -24.77 -52.57 -8.31
N ILE A 5 -23.47 -52.41 -8.12
CA ILE A 5 -22.91 -51.32 -7.29
C ILE A 5 -22.91 -50.06 -8.14
N ILE A 6 -23.84 -49.15 -7.85
CA ILE A 6 -23.82 -47.78 -8.42
C ILE A 6 -22.80 -46.97 -7.62
N LEU A 7 -21.64 -46.69 -8.24
CA LEU A 7 -20.61 -45.82 -7.70
C LEU A 7 -21.08 -44.38 -7.90
N LEU A 8 -21.55 -43.74 -6.84
CA LEU A 8 -21.91 -42.31 -6.85
C LEU A 8 -20.64 -41.47 -6.79
N ILE A 9 -20.18 -40.97 -7.91
CA ILE A 9 -19.06 -40.01 -7.96
C ILE A 9 -19.60 -38.64 -7.57
N ILE A 10 -19.35 -38.24 -6.31
CA ILE A 10 -19.59 -36.87 -5.86
C ILE A 10 -18.45 -36.03 -6.40
N GLN A 11 -18.66 -35.35 -7.51
CA GLN A 11 -17.79 -34.28 -7.98
C GLN A 11 -18.00 -33.07 -7.06
N THR A 12 -17.11 -32.87 -6.11
CA THR A 12 -16.99 -31.60 -5.39
C THR A 12 -16.49 -30.56 -6.38
N LEU A 13 -17.41 -29.73 -6.87
CA LEU A 13 -17.06 -28.48 -7.54
C LEU A 13 -16.37 -27.57 -6.51
N ILE A 14 -15.05 -27.65 -6.43
CA ILE A 14 -14.24 -26.62 -5.79
C ILE A 14 -14.30 -25.42 -6.74
N GLY A 15 -15.33 -24.60 -6.61
CA GLY A 15 -15.39 -23.31 -7.26
C GLY A 15 -14.22 -22.47 -6.74
N SER A 16 -13.24 -22.17 -7.58
CA SER A 16 -12.23 -21.18 -7.29
C SER A 16 -12.99 -19.87 -7.01
N GLN A 17 -13.06 -19.47 -5.74
CA GLN A 17 -13.61 -18.16 -5.41
C GLN A 17 -12.71 -17.12 -6.05
N THR A 18 -13.22 -16.44 -7.07
CA THR A 18 -12.53 -15.29 -7.65
C THR A 18 -12.42 -14.21 -6.58
N PHE A 19 -11.19 -13.75 -6.31
CA PHE A 19 -10.97 -12.66 -5.37
C PHE A 19 -11.76 -11.41 -5.78
N THR A 20 -12.37 -10.76 -4.82
CA THR A 20 -13.13 -9.52 -5.04
C THR A 20 -12.61 -8.43 -4.12
N LEU A 21 -12.17 -7.32 -4.73
CA LEU A 21 -11.80 -6.11 -4.00
C LEU A 21 -13.00 -5.57 -3.21
N GLN A 22 -12.70 -5.03 -2.05
CA GLN A 22 -13.67 -4.33 -1.20
C GLN A 22 -13.30 -2.85 -1.07
N ASN A 23 -14.29 -2.05 -0.73
CA ASN A 23 -14.07 -0.64 -0.43
C ASN A 23 -13.14 -0.51 0.79
N GLY A 24 -12.10 0.31 0.68
CA GLY A 24 -11.10 0.47 1.74
C GLY A 24 -9.96 -0.56 1.72
N ASP A 25 -9.92 -1.53 0.78
CA ASP A 25 -8.75 -2.37 0.58
C ASP A 25 -7.53 -1.49 0.25
N LEU A 26 -6.39 -1.84 0.82
CA LEU A 26 -5.13 -1.13 0.61
C LEU A 26 -4.29 -1.88 -0.42
N LEU A 27 -3.92 -1.20 -1.49
CA LEU A 27 -3.05 -1.74 -2.53
C LEU A 27 -1.62 -1.30 -2.28
N PHE A 28 -0.77 -2.22 -1.87
CA PHE A 28 0.66 -2.00 -1.67
C PHE A 28 1.39 -2.37 -2.94
N GLN A 29 2.18 -1.45 -3.47
CA GLN A 29 2.87 -1.59 -4.75
C GLN A 29 4.38 -1.51 -4.60
N ASP A 30 5.06 -2.47 -5.18
CA ASP A 30 6.48 -2.39 -5.50
C ASP A 30 6.61 -1.59 -6.80
N SER A 31 6.96 -0.30 -6.68
CA SER A 31 7.00 0.62 -7.81
C SER A 31 8.41 0.67 -8.41
N ASP A 32 8.51 0.51 -9.73
CA ASP A 32 9.78 0.61 -10.46
C ASP A 32 10.12 2.07 -10.78
N CYS A 33 10.33 2.90 -9.75
CA CYS A 33 10.65 4.32 -9.95
C CYS A 33 12.16 4.65 -9.84
N GLY A 34 13.01 3.63 -9.97
CA GLY A 34 14.47 3.76 -9.92
C GLY A 34 15.01 4.06 -8.53
N GLU A 35 16.19 4.70 -8.46
CA GLU A 35 16.94 4.93 -7.22
C GLU A 35 16.11 5.50 -6.05
N PHE A 36 15.03 6.21 -6.35
CA PHE A 36 14.16 6.78 -5.33
C PHE A 36 13.33 5.69 -4.62
N CYS A 37 12.72 4.78 -5.39
CA CYS A 37 12.01 3.63 -4.83
C CYS A 37 12.97 2.66 -4.15
N ASP A 38 14.12 2.38 -4.79
CA ASP A 38 15.17 1.51 -4.23
C ASP A 38 15.61 1.99 -2.84
N ALA A 39 15.78 3.32 -2.67
CA ALA A 39 16.18 3.90 -1.39
C ALA A 39 15.09 3.82 -0.32
N ILE A 40 13.81 3.90 -0.70
CA ILE A 40 12.68 3.68 0.22
C ILE A 40 12.66 2.22 0.65
N GLU A 41 12.70 1.30 -0.30
CA GLU A 41 12.59 -0.14 -0.10
C GLU A 41 13.74 -0.70 0.74
N LYS A 42 14.95 -0.14 0.60
CA LYS A 42 16.13 -0.60 1.34
C LYS A 42 16.11 -0.26 2.84
N VAL A 43 15.35 0.74 3.23
CA VAL A 43 15.21 1.16 4.64
C VAL A 43 13.85 0.78 5.24
N THR A 44 13.00 0.09 4.49
CA THR A 44 11.67 -0.32 4.93
C THR A 44 11.48 -1.81 4.73
N GLU A 45 11.01 -2.48 5.74
CA GLU A 45 10.62 -3.89 5.64
C GLU A 45 9.13 -3.96 5.30
N GLY A 46 8.75 -4.81 4.35
CA GLY A 46 7.36 -5.09 3.99
C GLY A 46 6.94 -6.51 4.35
N TYR A 47 5.66 -6.80 4.16
CA TYR A 47 5.08 -8.12 4.38
C TYR A 47 5.89 -9.22 3.67
N GLU A 48 6.34 -10.24 4.41
CA GLU A 48 7.19 -11.35 3.91
C GLU A 48 8.42 -10.87 3.11
N GLY A 49 9.02 -9.76 3.52
CA GLY A 49 10.19 -9.19 2.86
C GLY A 49 9.91 -8.43 1.57
N ALA A 50 8.63 -8.18 1.24
CA ALA A 50 8.25 -7.43 0.04
C ALA A 50 8.84 -6.02 0.03
N ASN A 51 9.43 -5.64 -1.09
CA ASN A 51 9.82 -4.27 -1.38
C ASN A 51 8.56 -3.47 -1.75
N LEU A 52 8.15 -2.54 -0.90
CA LEU A 52 6.92 -1.78 -1.07
C LEU A 52 7.21 -0.28 -0.97
N SER A 53 7.05 0.44 -2.08
CA SER A 53 7.38 1.87 -2.17
C SER A 53 6.15 2.76 -2.39
N HIS A 54 4.98 2.19 -2.67
CA HIS A 54 3.75 2.96 -2.87
C HIS A 54 2.51 2.27 -2.26
N ILE A 55 1.49 3.07 -1.95
CA ILE A 55 0.20 2.57 -1.42
C ILE A 55 -0.95 3.46 -1.88
N GLY A 56 -2.10 2.83 -2.15
CA GLY A 56 -3.38 3.49 -2.38
C GLY A 56 -4.53 2.72 -1.74
N MET A 57 -5.71 3.36 -1.66
CA MET A 57 -6.93 2.76 -1.10
C MET A 57 -7.97 2.55 -2.18
N VAL A 58 -8.59 1.38 -2.21
CA VAL A 58 -9.65 1.04 -3.17
C VAL A 58 -10.94 1.79 -2.83
N ILE A 59 -11.51 2.41 -3.85
CA ILE A 59 -12.82 3.04 -3.83
C ILE A 59 -13.71 2.33 -4.84
N LEU A 60 -14.76 1.67 -4.38
CA LEU A 60 -15.75 1.07 -5.26
C LEU A 60 -16.76 2.12 -5.71
N SER A 61 -16.92 2.24 -7.02
CA SER A 61 -17.86 3.16 -7.66
C SER A 61 -18.76 2.42 -8.66
N LYS A 62 -19.80 3.10 -9.16
CA LYS A 62 -20.67 2.56 -10.24
C LYS A 62 -19.89 2.28 -11.53
N GLY A 63 -18.74 2.95 -11.74
CA GLY A 63 -17.87 2.76 -12.90
C GLY A 63 -16.81 1.67 -12.72
N GLY A 64 -16.82 0.96 -11.60
CA GLY A 64 -15.82 -0.05 -11.23
C GLY A 64 -14.87 0.42 -10.12
N PRO A 65 -13.91 -0.43 -9.73
CA PRO A 65 -12.94 -0.09 -8.69
C PRO A 65 -11.95 0.96 -9.17
N GLN A 66 -11.72 1.95 -8.33
CA GLN A 66 -10.70 3.00 -8.48
C GLN A 66 -9.78 2.96 -7.27
N VAL A 67 -8.65 3.65 -7.35
CA VAL A 67 -7.68 3.77 -6.26
C VAL A 67 -7.48 5.25 -5.95
N ILE A 68 -7.73 5.65 -4.71
CA ILE A 68 -7.32 6.95 -4.23
C ILE A 68 -5.90 6.86 -3.69
N GLU A 69 -5.03 7.74 -4.15
CA GLU A 69 -3.61 7.73 -3.85
C GLU A 69 -3.02 9.14 -3.86
N ALA A 70 -1.91 9.34 -3.15
CA ALA A 70 -1.14 10.57 -3.25
C ALA A 70 0.10 10.31 -4.14
N THR A 71 0.18 11.05 -5.23
CA THR A 71 1.29 11.03 -6.22
C THR A 71 1.90 12.42 -6.35
N THR A 72 2.95 12.59 -7.12
CA THR A 72 3.54 13.92 -7.41
C THR A 72 2.53 14.93 -7.97
N LYS A 73 1.37 14.46 -8.47
CA LYS A 73 0.25 15.32 -8.92
C LYS A 73 -0.68 15.72 -7.77
N GLY A 74 -0.43 15.25 -6.55
CA GLY A 74 -1.29 15.40 -5.39
C GLY A 74 -2.16 14.16 -5.13
N VAL A 75 -3.21 14.33 -4.32
CA VAL A 75 -4.21 13.30 -4.04
C VAL A 75 -5.15 13.19 -5.24
N VAL A 76 -5.14 12.02 -5.88
CA VAL A 76 -5.85 11.75 -7.13
C VAL A 76 -6.65 10.45 -7.06
N MET A 77 -7.63 10.32 -7.97
CA MET A 77 -8.32 9.08 -8.23
C MET A 77 -7.75 8.45 -9.50
N THR A 78 -7.29 7.23 -9.41
CA THR A 78 -6.70 6.46 -10.52
C THR A 78 -7.56 5.22 -10.77
N ASP A 79 -7.85 4.88 -12.02
CA ASP A 79 -8.53 3.60 -12.28
C ASP A 79 -7.62 2.42 -11.91
N LEU A 80 -8.24 1.32 -11.45
CA LEU A 80 -7.50 0.15 -10.95
C LEU A 80 -6.53 -0.41 -11.99
N LYS A 81 -6.94 -0.48 -13.26
CA LYS A 81 -6.09 -1.03 -14.33
C LYS A 81 -4.83 -0.19 -14.52
N THR A 82 -4.96 1.13 -14.50
CA THR A 82 -3.83 2.06 -14.58
C THR A 82 -2.91 1.91 -13.38
N PHE A 83 -3.45 1.79 -12.16
CA PHE A 83 -2.67 1.54 -10.96
C PHE A 83 -1.87 0.24 -11.08
N LEU A 84 -2.52 -0.87 -11.41
CA LEU A 84 -1.92 -2.19 -11.52
C LEU A 84 -0.86 -2.29 -12.64
N SER A 85 -1.00 -1.52 -13.72
CA SER A 85 -0.08 -1.61 -14.87
C SER A 85 1.26 -0.89 -14.69
N ARG A 86 1.50 -0.23 -13.57
CA ARG A 86 2.71 0.61 -13.36
C ARG A 86 3.99 -0.19 -13.16
N SER A 87 3.88 -1.34 -12.53
CA SER A 87 5.04 -2.23 -12.33
C SER A 87 4.60 -3.68 -12.42
N ASN A 88 5.39 -4.49 -13.11
CA ASN A 88 5.07 -5.89 -13.35
C ASN A 88 6.25 -6.79 -12.96
N ASP A 89 5.95 -7.98 -12.50
CA ASP A 89 6.94 -9.02 -12.27
C ASP A 89 7.41 -9.66 -13.61
N LYS A 90 8.31 -10.61 -13.54
CA LYS A 90 8.85 -11.30 -14.70
C LYS A 90 7.83 -12.09 -15.53
N ASN A 91 6.64 -12.35 -14.99
CA ASN A 91 5.55 -13.04 -15.66
C ASN A 91 4.58 -12.04 -16.32
N GLY A 92 4.75 -10.75 -16.06
CA GLY A 92 3.85 -9.68 -16.51
C GLY A 92 2.69 -9.42 -15.54
N ASP A 93 2.72 -10.01 -14.35
CA ASP A 93 1.73 -9.78 -13.31
C ASP A 93 2.10 -8.56 -12.47
N SER A 94 1.08 -7.80 -12.03
CA SER A 94 1.30 -6.57 -11.26
C SER A 94 1.96 -6.85 -9.92
N LYS A 95 3.06 -6.18 -9.59
CA LYS A 95 3.75 -6.28 -8.30
C LYS A 95 2.95 -5.55 -7.20
N VAL A 96 1.75 -6.04 -6.93
CA VAL A 96 0.80 -5.45 -5.99
C VAL A 96 0.22 -6.53 -5.08
N ILE A 97 0.28 -6.29 -3.78
CA ILE A 97 -0.43 -7.08 -2.77
C ILE A 97 -1.59 -6.28 -2.18
N VAL A 98 -2.63 -6.97 -1.77
CA VAL A 98 -3.86 -6.37 -1.23
C VAL A 98 -3.94 -6.64 0.26
N GLY A 99 -3.90 -5.59 1.05
CA GLY A 99 -4.18 -5.64 2.48
C GLY A 99 -5.60 -5.20 2.77
N ARG A 100 -6.22 -5.85 3.74
CA ARG A 100 -7.56 -5.52 4.23
C ARG A 100 -7.49 -5.25 5.72
N VAL A 101 -8.11 -4.17 6.16
CA VAL A 101 -8.26 -3.87 7.58
C VAL A 101 -9.08 -4.99 8.24
N ASN A 102 -8.57 -5.50 9.37
CA ASN A 102 -9.18 -6.61 10.10
C ASN A 102 -10.60 -6.28 10.56
N GLU A 103 -11.44 -7.29 10.71
CA GLU A 103 -12.86 -7.16 11.11
C GLU A 103 -13.07 -6.29 12.34
N THR A 104 -12.15 -6.37 13.32
CA THR A 104 -12.21 -5.57 14.57
C THR A 104 -12.11 -4.06 14.37
N HIS A 105 -11.76 -3.61 13.16
CA HIS A 105 -11.63 -2.19 12.81
C HIS A 105 -12.36 -1.86 11.50
N SER A 106 -13.16 -2.79 10.98
CA SER A 106 -13.86 -2.62 9.70
C SER A 106 -14.90 -1.50 9.73
N GLU A 107 -15.42 -1.17 10.90
CA GLU A 107 -16.33 -0.04 11.11
C GLU A 107 -15.71 1.31 10.77
N LEU A 108 -14.37 1.41 10.75
CA LEU A 108 -13.66 2.64 10.39
C LEU A 108 -13.62 2.89 8.88
N ILE A 109 -13.83 1.85 8.05
CA ILE A 109 -13.63 1.92 6.60
C ILE A 109 -14.52 2.98 5.93
N PRO A 110 -15.84 3.08 6.21
CA PRO A 110 -16.67 4.08 5.53
C PRO A 110 -16.19 5.51 5.75
N ASP A 111 -15.85 5.86 6.99
CA ASP A 111 -15.40 7.21 7.34
C ASP A 111 -13.98 7.49 6.81
N ALA A 112 -13.09 6.49 6.83
CA ALA A 112 -11.74 6.59 6.25
C ALA A 112 -11.80 6.83 4.74
N VAL A 113 -12.65 6.11 4.02
CA VAL A 113 -12.90 6.28 2.58
C VAL A 113 -13.47 7.67 2.30
N GLN A 114 -14.47 8.11 3.04
CA GLN A 114 -15.06 9.43 2.87
C GLN A 114 -14.04 10.55 3.12
N TYR A 115 -13.23 10.40 4.16
CA TYR A 115 -12.18 11.38 4.47
C TYR A 115 -11.11 11.41 3.37
N ALA A 116 -10.61 10.26 2.94
CA ALA A 116 -9.66 10.19 1.83
C ALA A 116 -10.20 10.93 0.58
N GLN A 117 -11.46 10.69 0.21
CA GLN A 117 -12.10 11.36 -0.92
C GLN A 117 -12.21 12.89 -0.71
N SER A 118 -12.38 13.35 0.53
CA SER A 118 -12.42 14.78 0.84
C SER A 118 -11.07 15.48 0.62
N LEU A 119 -9.99 14.71 0.56
CA LEU A 119 -8.62 15.21 0.32
C LEU A 119 -8.25 15.28 -1.17
N LEU A 120 -9.14 14.87 -2.08
CA LEU A 120 -8.89 14.95 -3.54
C LEU A 120 -8.46 16.38 -3.94
N GLY A 121 -7.39 16.46 -4.75
CA GLY A 121 -6.80 17.70 -5.19
C GLY A 121 -5.84 18.38 -4.19
N LYS A 122 -5.67 17.83 -2.99
CA LYS A 122 -4.60 18.26 -2.08
C LYS A 122 -3.24 18.02 -2.71
N LYS A 123 -2.27 18.86 -2.38
CA LYS A 123 -0.90 18.76 -2.93
C LYS A 123 -0.15 17.56 -2.34
N TYR A 124 0.81 17.06 -3.12
CA TYR A 124 1.74 16.07 -2.63
C TYR A 124 2.70 16.66 -1.60
N ASP A 125 2.98 15.91 -0.54
CA ASP A 125 3.98 16.28 0.45
C ASP A 125 5.38 15.84 0.00
N HIS A 126 6.14 16.78 -0.53
CA HIS A 126 7.51 16.57 -0.94
C HIS A 126 8.52 16.57 0.21
N VAL A 127 8.10 16.94 1.43
CA VAL A 127 9.01 17.02 2.58
C VAL A 127 8.77 15.96 3.64
N PHE A 128 7.76 15.10 3.42
CA PHE A 128 7.40 14.00 4.31
C PHE A 128 7.17 14.46 5.77
N ASP A 129 6.40 15.54 5.95
CA ASP A 129 6.07 16.11 7.27
C ASP A 129 4.57 15.97 7.58
N ILE A 130 4.20 14.99 8.39
CA ILE A 130 2.81 14.69 8.78
C ILE A 130 2.08 15.84 9.51
N LYS A 131 2.73 16.99 9.69
CA LYS A 131 2.15 18.16 10.37
C LYS A 131 1.73 19.27 9.42
N ASN A 132 1.83 19.05 8.13
CA ASN A 132 1.42 20.01 7.10
C ASN A 132 0.05 19.63 6.49
N ASN A 133 -0.42 20.36 5.49
CA ASN A 133 -1.70 20.10 4.81
C ASN A 133 -1.46 19.59 3.39
N THR A 134 -0.43 18.78 3.22
CA THR A 134 -0.07 18.05 1.99
C THR A 134 0.11 16.58 2.36
N TYR A 135 0.06 15.67 1.41
CA TYR A 135 -0.01 14.24 1.71
C TYR A 135 0.93 13.45 0.81
N TYR A 136 1.79 12.62 1.40
CA TYR A 136 2.43 11.53 0.66
C TYR A 136 1.60 10.25 0.76
N CYS A 137 1.96 9.19 0.03
CA CYS A 137 1.09 8.03 -0.17
C CYS A 137 0.64 7.37 1.14
N SER A 138 1.56 7.07 2.04
CA SER A 138 1.25 6.42 3.32
C SER A 138 0.56 7.36 4.31
N GLU A 139 0.88 8.66 4.27
CA GLU A 139 0.23 9.66 5.11
C GLU A 139 -1.26 9.82 4.77
N LEU A 140 -1.61 9.78 3.48
CA LEU A 140 -3.02 9.79 3.06
C LEU A 140 -3.80 8.67 3.75
N ILE A 141 -3.24 7.46 3.79
CA ILE A 141 -3.86 6.31 4.45
C ILE A 141 -3.92 6.51 5.97
N TYR A 142 -2.81 6.93 6.58
CA TYR A 142 -2.71 7.18 8.01
C TYR A 142 -3.74 8.22 8.48
N GLU A 143 -3.78 9.38 7.85
CA GLU A 143 -4.70 10.44 8.25
C GLU A 143 -6.17 10.06 8.01
N SER A 144 -6.46 9.27 6.97
CA SER A 144 -7.80 8.78 6.70
C SER A 144 -8.32 7.86 7.82
N PHE A 145 -7.53 6.91 8.25
CA PHE A 145 -7.92 6.01 9.33
C PHE A 145 -7.85 6.68 10.71
N LYS A 146 -6.94 7.60 10.94
CA LYS A 146 -6.89 8.40 12.16
C LYS A 146 -8.12 9.29 12.31
N TYR A 147 -8.58 9.93 11.23
CA TYR A 147 -9.83 10.68 11.23
C TYR A 147 -11.02 9.77 11.59
N ALA A 148 -11.15 8.63 10.91
CA ALA A 148 -12.22 7.67 11.17
C ALA A 148 -12.21 7.13 12.61
N ASN A 149 -11.03 7.04 13.23
CA ASN A 149 -10.85 6.55 14.60
C ASN A 149 -10.92 7.65 15.67
N GLY A 150 -11.57 8.77 15.37
CA GLY A 150 -11.75 9.87 16.30
C GLY A 150 -10.44 10.54 16.73
N GLY A 151 -9.45 10.59 15.84
CA GLY A 151 -8.13 11.19 16.06
C GLY A 151 -7.09 10.25 16.69
N LYS A 152 -7.46 8.97 16.96
CA LYS A 152 -6.52 7.97 17.46
C LYS A 152 -5.84 7.25 16.29
N GLU A 153 -4.54 7.02 16.43
CA GLU A 153 -3.75 6.30 15.43
C GLU A 153 -4.21 4.86 15.28
N LEU A 154 -4.46 4.42 14.05
CA LEU A 154 -4.63 3.00 13.71
C LEU A 154 -3.28 2.38 13.34
N PHE A 155 -2.48 3.11 12.57
CA PHE A 155 -1.13 2.73 12.17
C PHE A 155 -0.10 3.52 12.98
N GLN A 156 0.97 2.86 13.38
CA GLN A 156 2.02 3.46 14.18
C GLN A 156 2.96 4.30 13.32
N LEU A 157 3.41 5.44 13.85
CA LEU A 157 4.48 6.23 13.27
C LEU A 157 5.84 5.74 13.79
N TYR A 158 6.86 5.79 12.92
CA TYR A 158 8.23 5.41 13.23
C TYR A 158 9.21 6.52 12.85
N PRO A 159 10.36 6.63 13.52
CA PRO A 159 11.44 7.49 13.04
C PRO A 159 11.85 7.09 11.62
N MET A 160 11.71 8.01 10.68
CA MET A 160 12.16 7.79 9.29
C MET A 160 13.69 7.82 9.23
N THR A 161 14.26 7.02 8.34
CA THR A 161 15.69 7.08 8.03
C THR A 161 15.93 7.19 6.53
N PHE A 162 16.92 7.97 6.18
CA PHE A 162 17.39 8.24 4.82
C PHE A 162 18.84 7.76 4.65
N ILE A 163 19.30 6.96 5.62
CA ILE A 163 20.66 6.40 5.73
C ILE A 163 20.64 4.98 5.20
N ASP A 164 21.56 4.68 4.27
CA ASP A 164 21.77 3.32 3.78
C ASP A 164 22.23 2.41 4.93
N PRO A 165 21.53 1.30 5.20
CA PRO A 165 21.86 0.40 6.30
C PRO A 165 23.21 -0.31 6.12
N GLU A 166 23.75 -0.40 4.90
CA GLU A 166 25.03 -1.02 4.62
C GLU A 166 26.21 -0.05 4.74
N THR A 167 26.12 1.09 4.04
CA THR A 167 27.20 2.09 4.01
C THR A 167 27.21 3.03 5.20
N LYS A 168 26.09 3.13 5.92
CA LYS A 168 25.85 4.10 7.01
C LYS A 168 25.91 5.57 6.57
N GLU A 169 25.79 5.82 5.29
CA GLU A 169 25.74 7.15 4.71
C GLU A 169 24.34 7.48 4.20
N THR A 170 24.00 8.75 4.16
CA THR A 170 22.76 9.20 3.53
C THR A 170 22.77 8.85 2.05
N PHE A 171 21.71 8.22 1.55
CA PHE A 171 21.57 7.94 0.11
C PHE A 171 21.74 9.21 -0.70
N ARG A 172 22.54 9.14 -1.75
CA ARG A 172 22.80 10.28 -2.64
C ARG A 172 21.52 10.83 -3.25
N ILE A 173 20.55 9.98 -3.59
CA ILE A 173 19.28 10.41 -4.15
C ILE A 173 18.53 11.33 -3.18
N TRP A 174 18.51 11.03 -1.89
CA TRP A 174 17.89 11.87 -0.87
C TRP A 174 18.64 13.18 -0.66
N SER A 175 19.97 13.15 -0.66
CA SER A 175 20.78 14.36 -0.56
C SER A 175 20.48 15.32 -1.72
N ASN A 176 20.43 14.81 -2.94
CA ASN A 176 20.09 15.60 -4.13
C ASN A 176 18.66 16.15 -4.04
N TYR A 177 17.71 15.30 -3.72
CA TYR A 177 16.29 15.66 -3.63
C TYR A 177 16.03 16.79 -2.63
N TYR A 178 16.56 16.68 -1.41
CA TYR A 178 16.36 17.73 -0.40
C TYR A 178 17.17 19.00 -0.69
N ASN A 179 18.34 18.89 -1.33
CA ASN A 179 19.09 20.06 -1.82
C ASN A 179 18.29 20.83 -2.86
N GLU A 180 17.66 20.17 -3.83
CA GLU A 180 16.79 20.81 -4.82
C GLU A 180 15.58 21.49 -4.20
N LEU A 181 15.01 20.92 -3.14
CA LEU A 181 13.92 21.51 -2.36
C LEU A 181 14.37 22.68 -1.47
N GLY A 182 15.68 22.88 -1.27
CA GLY A 182 16.20 23.86 -0.29
C GLY A 182 15.79 23.53 1.15
N LYS A 183 15.71 22.24 1.49
CA LYS A 183 15.28 21.72 2.80
C LYS A 183 16.33 20.78 3.38
N SER A 184 16.31 20.62 4.70
CA SER A 184 17.09 19.57 5.38
C SER A 184 16.35 18.24 5.32
N ILE A 185 17.09 17.13 5.23
CA ILE A 185 16.56 15.77 5.33
C ILE A 185 15.93 15.58 6.70
N PRO A 186 14.70 15.08 6.80
CA PRO A 186 13.99 14.90 8.07
C PRO A 186 14.38 13.58 8.78
N GLU A 187 15.67 13.28 8.84
CA GLU A 187 16.19 12.09 9.53
C GLU A 187 15.68 12.02 10.97
N GLY A 188 15.15 10.86 11.37
CA GLY A 188 14.62 10.60 12.69
C GLY A 188 13.25 11.23 12.99
N LYS A 189 12.67 12.03 12.09
CA LYS A 189 11.30 12.50 12.28
C LYS A 189 10.30 11.37 12.13
N LEU A 190 9.20 11.45 12.89
CA LEU A 190 8.13 10.47 12.82
C LEU A 190 7.40 10.53 11.47
N GLY A 191 7.22 9.38 10.86
CA GLY A 191 6.49 9.18 9.62
C GLY A 191 6.11 7.72 9.46
N LEU A 192 5.70 7.33 8.28
CA LEU A 192 5.37 5.95 7.95
C LEU A 192 5.59 5.68 6.46
N ASN A 193 5.58 4.41 6.10
CA ASN A 193 5.81 3.95 4.73
C ASN A 193 4.91 2.76 4.40
N PRO A 194 4.76 2.37 3.13
CA PRO A 194 3.91 1.25 2.72
C PRO A 194 4.31 -0.07 3.39
N GLY A 195 5.62 -0.35 3.47
CA GLY A 195 6.14 -1.56 4.10
C GLY A 195 5.67 -1.67 5.55
N GLY A 196 5.91 -0.64 6.38
CA GLY A 196 5.49 -0.64 7.78
C GLY A 196 3.97 -0.77 7.97
N ILE A 197 3.15 -0.18 7.09
CA ILE A 197 1.69 -0.39 7.13
C ILE A 197 1.34 -1.85 6.82
N SER A 198 2.01 -2.47 5.85
CA SER A 198 1.74 -3.88 5.47
C SER A 198 2.04 -4.87 6.58
N LEU A 199 2.96 -4.53 7.49
CA LEU A 199 3.32 -5.33 8.68
C LEU A 199 2.39 -5.08 9.89
N SER A 200 1.47 -4.12 9.78
CA SER A 200 0.56 -3.81 10.88
C SER A 200 -0.32 -5.01 11.23
N SER A 201 -0.41 -5.35 12.53
CA SER A 201 -1.37 -6.35 13.02
C SER A 201 -2.85 -5.99 12.77
N LYS A 202 -3.12 -4.80 12.24
CA LYS A 202 -4.46 -4.35 11.85
C LYS A 202 -4.81 -4.70 10.40
N ILE A 203 -3.83 -5.22 9.64
CA ILE A 203 -3.96 -5.58 8.22
C ILE A 203 -3.81 -7.10 8.07
N SER A 204 -4.65 -7.69 7.23
CA SER A 204 -4.46 -9.03 6.70
C SER A 204 -4.20 -8.94 5.20
N ILE A 205 -3.14 -9.57 4.70
CA ILE A 205 -2.93 -9.70 3.26
C ILE A 205 -3.91 -10.74 2.74
N VAL A 206 -4.77 -10.34 1.81
CA VAL A 206 -5.91 -11.13 1.33
C VAL A 206 -5.79 -11.55 -0.13
N HIS A 207 -4.87 -10.94 -0.89
CA HIS A 207 -4.63 -11.27 -2.29
C HIS A 207 -3.28 -10.72 -2.76
N MET A 208 -2.72 -11.35 -3.81
CA MET A 208 -1.56 -10.87 -4.56
C MET A 208 -1.89 -10.94 -6.05
N TYR A 209 -1.72 -9.84 -6.78
CA TYR A 209 -1.83 -9.82 -8.24
C TYR A 209 -0.60 -10.44 -8.90
N GLY A 210 0.57 -10.15 -8.37
CA GLY A 210 1.87 -10.69 -8.73
C GLY A 210 2.80 -10.55 -7.53
N MET A 211 4.06 -10.90 -7.72
CA MET A 211 5.03 -10.98 -6.62
C MET A 211 5.91 -9.73 -6.58
N PRO A 212 5.80 -8.87 -5.54
CA PRO A 212 6.78 -7.84 -5.26
C PRO A 212 8.20 -8.40 -5.14
N SER A 213 9.19 -7.61 -5.49
CA SER A 213 10.61 -7.94 -5.27
C SER A 213 10.87 -8.12 -3.76
N GLY A 214 11.92 -8.82 -3.40
CA GLY A 214 12.28 -9.07 -2.01
C GLY A 214 11.50 -10.20 -1.33
N MET A 215 10.29 -10.53 -1.76
CA MET A 215 9.52 -11.64 -1.20
C MET A 215 10.24 -12.98 -1.43
N VAL A 216 10.33 -13.77 -0.37
CA VAL A 216 10.87 -15.14 -0.42
C VAL A 216 9.70 -16.10 -0.60
N LYS A 217 9.72 -16.91 -1.66
CA LYS A 217 8.79 -18.05 -1.77
C LYS A 217 9.19 -19.09 -0.74
N GLU A 218 8.29 -19.39 0.21
CA GLU A 218 8.38 -20.63 0.97
C GLU A 218 8.20 -21.88 0.09
#